data_c754330958bc4a883d0559ad2f6e4dae
#
_entry.id   c754330958bc4a883d0559ad2f6e4dae
#
_cell.length_a   1.000
_cell.length_b   1.000
_cell.length_c   1.000
_cell.angle_alpha   90.00
_cell.angle_beta   90.00
_cell.angle_gamma   90.00
#
_symmetry.space_group_name_H-M   'P 1'
#
loop_
_entity.id
_entity.type
_entity.pdbx_description
1 polymer ?
#
loop_
_entity_poly.entity_id
_entity_poly.type
_entity_poly.pdbx_seq_one_letter_code
_entity_poly.pdbx_strand_id
1 'polypeptide(L)'
;MALKRKSILLIIVFLIGCFVCACGKEDSVVGESLVEDTEEVSSTEETKSAEEEAAEQWEKGYGLPVDEQEEKEAENDCRAMMERIYEIYKEADKGTASNVVLTDEAILELQKKLMETGCPVATLVTYSNMGNYESVDSFLENCTAGERGSVVVYEIHSDGGIGR
;
A
#
# COMPACT_ATOMS: atom_id res chain seq x y z
N MET A 1 -23.05 -23.42 14.35
CA MET A 1 -22.31 -22.25 13.79
C MET A 1 -22.62 -21.92 12.32
N ALA A 2 -23.56 -22.59 11.66
CA ALA A 2 -23.86 -22.37 10.23
C ALA A 2 -24.91 -21.26 9.93
N LEU A 3 -25.61 -20.76 10.95
CA LEU A 3 -26.73 -19.82 10.77
C LEU A 3 -26.27 -18.35 10.59
N LYS A 4 -25.09 -17.95 11.10
CA LYS A 4 -24.59 -16.57 10.99
C LYS A 4 -24.07 -16.20 9.59
N ARG A 5 -23.59 -17.18 8.81
CA ARG A 5 -23.05 -16.91 7.45
C ARG A 5 -24.14 -16.60 6.40
N LYS A 6 -25.34 -17.14 6.56
CA LYS A 6 -26.45 -16.90 5.61
C LYS A 6 -27.08 -15.51 5.77
N SER A 7 -27.08 -14.94 6.99
CA SER A 7 -27.60 -13.59 7.23
C SER A 7 -26.70 -12.49 6.68
N ILE A 8 -25.38 -12.68 6.72
CA ILE A 8 -24.42 -11.70 6.18
C ILE A 8 -24.49 -11.65 4.65
N LEU A 9 -24.66 -12.79 3.99
CA LEU A 9 -24.80 -12.87 2.54
C LEU A 9 -26.06 -12.16 2.02
N LEU A 10 -27.15 -12.21 2.79
CA LEU A 10 -28.42 -11.58 2.44
C LEU A 10 -28.39 -10.05 2.58
N ILE A 11 -27.60 -9.52 3.51
CA ILE A 11 -27.40 -8.07 3.69
C ILE A 11 -26.54 -7.49 2.55
N ILE A 12 -25.53 -8.21 2.08
CA ILE A 12 -24.67 -7.76 0.97
C ILE A 12 -25.46 -7.69 -0.35
N VAL A 13 -26.37 -8.64 -0.60
CA VAL A 13 -27.21 -8.63 -1.81
C VAL A 13 -28.22 -7.48 -1.79
N PHE A 14 -28.67 -7.04 -0.60
CA PHE A 14 -29.64 -5.94 -0.48
C PHE A 14 -28.99 -4.55 -0.68
N LEU A 15 -27.71 -4.40 -0.38
CA LEU A 15 -26.96 -3.15 -0.56
C LEU A 15 -26.55 -2.88 -2.02
N ILE A 16 -26.46 -3.92 -2.86
CA ILE A 16 -26.12 -3.78 -4.28
C ILE A 16 -27.35 -3.40 -5.14
N GLY A 17 -28.58 -3.62 -4.63
CA GLY A 17 -29.82 -3.37 -5.37
C GLY A 17 -30.32 -1.92 -5.40
N CYS A 18 -29.74 -0.97 -4.66
CA CYS A 18 -30.24 0.40 -4.55
C CYS A 18 -29.52 1.46 -5.39
N PHE A 19 -28.60 1.08 -6.28
CA PHE A 19 -27.80 2.06 -7.06
C PHE A 19 -28.18 2.19 -8.54
N VAL A 20 -29.39 1.78 -8.97
CA VAL A 20 -29.82 1.99 -10.35
C VAL A 20 -31.19 2.65 -10.34
N CYS A 21 -31.28 3.97 -10.23
CA CYS A 21 -32.34 4.81 -10.78
C CYS A 21 -32.11 6.28 -10.41
N ALA A 22 -31.53 7.07 -11.29
CA ALA A 22 -31.89 8.46 -11.54
C ALA A 22 -31.10 8.99 -12.77
N CYS A 23 -31.59 8.62 -13.96
CA CYS A 23 -31.41 9.42 -15.16
C CYS A 23 -32.78 10.02 -15.47
N GLY A 24 -32.90 11.35 -15.43
CA GLY A 24 -34.04 12.11 -15.88
C GLY A 24 -33.57 13.42 -16.51
N LYS A 25 -33.61 13.46 -17.85
CA LYS A 25 -33.54 14.68 -18.66
C LYS A 25 -34.85 15.42 -18.60
N GLU A 26 -34.83 16.75 -18.75
CA GLU A 26 -35.67 17.59 -19.64
C GLU A 26 -35.30 19.07 -19.43
N ASP A 27 -34.87 19.68 -20.41
CA ASP A 27 -35.19 20.62 -21.50
C ASP A 27 -35.88 21.94 -21.10
N SER A 28 -35.19 23.03 -21.57
CA SER A 28 -35.65 24.28 -22.13
C SER A 28 -36.49 25.26 -21.30
N VAL A 29 -36.08 26.52 -21.24
CA VAL A 29 -36.59 27.63 -22.04
C VAL A 29 -35.87 28.97 -21.74
N VAL A 30 -35.63 29.73 -22.78
CA VAL A 30 -35.06 31.06 -23.02
C VAL A 30 -35.71 32.16 -22.16
N GLY A 31 -34.90 33.14 -21.74
CA GLY A 31 -35.35 34.44 -21.27
C GLY A 31 -34.20 35.42 -21.08
N GLU A 32 -34.07 36.33 -22.05
CA GLU A 32 -33.14 37.44 -22.17
C GLU A 32 -33.48 38.58 -21.20
N SER A 33 -32.47 39.21 -20.51
CA SER A 33 -32.38 40.67 -20.34
C SER A 33 -31.29 41.12 -19.36
N LEU A 34 -30.29 41.84 -19.93
CA LEU A 34 -29.63 43.09 -19.51
C LEU A 34 -29.03 43.29 -18.07
N VAL A 35 -27.66 43.35 -18.10
CA VAL A 35 -26.73 44.41 -17.59
C VAL A 35 -26.92 44.91 -16.15
N GLU A 36 -25.92 44.67 -15.30
CA GLU A 36 -25.17 45.71 -14.62
C GLU A 36 -23.86 45.20 -13.99
N ASP A 37 -22.82 45.96 -14.22
CA ASP A 37 -21.45 45.83 -13.76
C ASP A 37 -21.36 45.82 -12.23
N THR A 38 -20.67 44.83 -11.66
CA THR A 38 -19.96 45.02 -10.36
C THR A 38 -18.82 44.01 -10.31
N GLU A 39 -17.60 44.48 -10.44
CA GLU A 39 -16.37 43.74 -10.20
C GLU A 39 -16.35 43.29 -8.73
N GLU A 40 -16.66 42.02 -8.47
CA GLU A 40 -16.25 41.29 -7.27
C GLU A 40 -15.18 40.32 -7.66
N VAL A 41 -13.95 40.63 -7.25
CA VAL A 41 -12.83 39.68 -7.25
C VAL A 41 -13.14 38.59 -6.23
N SER A 42 -13.90 37.58 -6.66
CA SER A 42 -14.05 36.35 -5.91
C SER A 42 -12.88 35.44 -6.28
N SER A 43 -11.89 35.35 -5.41
CA SER A 43 -10.92 34.28 -5.42
C SER A 43 -11.66 32.97 -5.13
N THR A 44 -12.14 32.32 -6.18
CA THR A 44 -12.67 30.96 -6.09
C THR A 44 -11.45 30.04 -5.89
N GLU A 45 -11.13 29.72 -4.63
CA GLU A 45 -10.35 28.52 -4.36
C GLU A 45 -11.18 27.35 -4.87
N GLU A 46 -10.80 26.83 -6.04
CA GLU A 46 -11.35 25.59 -6.58
C GLU A 46 -10.98 24.47 -5.59
N THR A 47 -11.91 24.12 -4.74
CA THR A 47 -11.80 22.94 -3.90
C THR A 47 -11.85 21.74 -4.81
N LYS A 48 -10.70 21.11 -5.08
CA LYS A 48 -10.61 19.87 -5.83
C LYS A 48 -11.52 18.82 -5.19
N SER A 49 -12.17 18.02 -6.01
CA SER A 49 -12.95 16.91 -5.51
C SER A 49 -12.03 15.82 -4.94
N ALA A 50 -12.51 15.04 -3.99
CA ALA A 50 -11.75 13.93 -3.41
C ALA A 50 -11.32 12.89 -4.48
N GLU A 51 -12.07 12.81 -5.59
CA GLU A 51 -11.72 11.95 -6.74
C GLU A 51 -10.56 12.52 -7.56
N GLU A 52 -10.49 13.85 -7.73
CA GLU A 52 -9.36 14.52 -8.42
C GLU A 52 -8.08 14.45 -7.57
N GLU A 53 -8.18 14.61 -6.26
CA GLU A 53 -7.05 14.44 -5.36
C GLU A 53 -6.53 12.99 -5.36
N ALA A 54 -7.43 12.00 -5.36
CA ALA A 54 -7.08 10.60 -5.47
C ALA A 54 -6.42 10.27 -6.82
N ALA A 55 -6.93 10.82 -7.93
CA ALA A 55 -6.35 10.63 -9.26
C ALA A 55 -4.94 11.24 -9.35
N GLU A 56 -4.71 12.44 -8.82
CA GLU A 56 -3.37 13.04 -8.76
C GLU A 56 -2.40 12.24 -7.90
N GLN A 57 -2.86 11.64 -6.80
CA GLN A 57 -2.03 10.76 -5.98
C GLN A 57 -1.64 9.48 -6.73
N TRP A 58 -2.56 8.91 -7.54
CA TRP A 58 -2.26 7.77 -8.40
C TRP A 58 -1.24 8.12 -9.50
N GLU A 59 -1.35 9.30 -10.12
CA GLU A 59 -0.38 9.75 -11.13
C GLU A 59 1.00 10.04 -10.56
N LYS A 60 1.08 10.55 -9.33
CA LYS A 60 2.35 10.79 -8.62
C LYS A 60 3.00 9.50 -8.14
N GLY A 61 2.27 8.39 -8.23
CA GLY A 61 2.72 7.11 -7.72
C GLY A 61 2.92 7.16 -6.19
N TYR A 62 3.76 6.27 -5.69
CA TYR A 62 4.09 6.20 -4.26
C TYR A 62 5.13 7.26 -3.82
N GLY A 63 5.36 8.29 -4.63
CA GLY A 63 6.23 9.43 -4.34
C GLY A 63 5.67 10.35 -3.26
N LEU A 64 5.10 9.80 -2.20
CA LEU A 64 4.78 10.57 -1.01
C LEU A 64 6.09 11.08 -0.41
N PRO A 65 6.14 12.36 0.03
CA PRO A 65 7.32 12.86 0.71
C PRO A 65 7.57 12.01 1.95
N VAL A 66 8.72 11.34 1.97
CA VAL A 66 9.20 10.62 3.15
C VAL A 66 9.88 11.64 4.04
N ASP A 67 9.62 11.57 5.34
CA ASP A 67 10.32 12.38 6.33
C ASP A 67 11.80 11.96 6.36
N GLU A 68 12.73 12.94 6.36
CA GLU A 68 14.18 12.66 6.36
C GLU A 68 14.63 11.80 7.54
N GLN A 69 13.92 11.87 8.67
CA GLN A 69 14.22 11.05 9.83
C GLN A 69 13.77 9.60 9.60
N GLU A 70 12.59 9.41 9.01
CA GLU A 70 12.08 8.06 8.66
C GLU A 70 12.98 7.38 7.62
N GLU A 71 13.44 8.13 6.60
CA GLU A 71 14.38 7.61 5.61
C GLU A 71 15.67 7.13 6.26
N LYS A 72 16.25 7.95 7.15
CA LYS A 72 17.46 7.61 7.87
C LYS A 72 17.30 6.43 8.83
N GLU A 73 16.16 6.31 9.47
CA GLU A 73 15.81 5.15 10.30
C GLU A 73 15.70 3.89 9.44
N ALA A 74 15.03 3.97 8.27
CA ALA A 74 14.92 2.86 7.33
C ALA A 74 16.28 2.39 6.82
N GLU A 75 17.19 3.31 6.46
CA GLU A 75 18.55 2.97 6.07
C GLU A 75 19.34 2.26 7.19
N ASN A 76 19.23 2.75 8.42
CA ASN A 76 19.89 2.13 9.56
C ASN A 76 19.35 0.73 9.86
N ASP A 77 18.03 0.56 9.77
CA ASP A 77 17.38 -0.73 9.96
C ASP A 77 17.78 -1.72 8.87
N CYS A 78 17.75 -1.31 7.59
CA CYS A 78 18.20 -2.15 6.49
C CYS A 78 19.67 -2.56 6.66
N ARG A 79 20.53 -1.65 7.12
CA ARG A 79 21.94 -1.95 7.40
C ARG A 79 22.06 -2.98 8.52
N ALA A 80 21.32 -2.82 9.61
CA ALA A 80 21.33 -3.76 10.73
C ALA A 80 20.83 -5.16 10.31
N MET A 81 19.83 -5.21 9.42
CA MET A 81 19.36 -6.47 8.85
C MET A 81 20.38 -7.12 7.93
N MET A 82 21.07 -6.34 7.09
CA MET A 82 22.18 -6.83 6.27
C MET A 82 23.32 -7.42 7.10
N GLU A 83 23.67 -6.80 8.23
CA GLU A 83 24.70 -7.33 9.14
C GLU A 83 24.30 -8.70 9.69
N ARG A 84 23.02 -8.94 9.98
CA ARG A 84 22.52 -10.23 10.50
C ARG A 84 22.64 -11.37 9.50
N ILE A 85 22.47 -11.06 8.21
CA ILE A 85 22.50 -12.06 7.14
C ILE A 85 23.84 -12.15 6.41
N TYR A 86 24.78 -11.30 6.78
CA TYR A 86 26.03 -11.12 6.04
C TYR A 86 26.80 -12.41 5.79
N GLU A 87 26.93 -13.29 6.80
CA GLU A 87 27.68 -14.55 6.63
C GLU A 87 26.96 -15.51 5.66
N ILE A 88 25.64 -15.61 5.74
CA ILE A 88 24.84 -16.41 4.79
C ILE A 88 24.97 -15.84 3.38
N TYR A 89 24.81 -14.53 3.24
CA TYR A 89 24.95 -13.82 1.96
C TYR A 89 26.33 -14.01 1.34
N LYS A 90 27.36 -13.94 2.16
CA LYS A 90 28.77 -14.09 1.72
C LYS A 90 29.05 -15.48 1.16
N GLU A 91 28.48 -16.53 1.77
CA GLU A 91 28.66 -17.94 1.38
C GLU A 91 27.73 -18.37 0.25
N ALA A 92 26.62 -17.63 0.01
CA ALA A 92 25.65 -17.96 -1.02
C ALA A 92 26.27 -17.94 -2.42
N ASP A 93 25.82 -18.86 -3.28
CA ASP A 93 26.14 -18.84 -4.70
C ASP A 93 25.49 -17.63 -5.37
N LYS A 94 26.31 -16.79 -5.97
CA LYS A 94 25.91 -15.54 -6.64
C LYS A 94 25.85 -15.72 -8.16
N GLY A 95 26.02 -16.94 -8.64
CA GLY A 95 26.09 -17.22 -10.07
C GLY A 95 27.31 -16.60 -10.76
N THR A 96 27.31 -16.64 -12.09
CA THR A 96 28.39 -16.12 -12.94
C THR A 96 27.98 -14.92 -13.79
N ALA A 97 26.75 -14.43 -13.62
CA ALA A 97 26.24 -13.25 -14.33
C ALA A 97 26.91 -11.96 -13.83
N SER A 98 26.83 -10.91 -14.63
CA SER A 98 27.31 -9.57 -14.24
C SER A 98 26.53 -8.98 -13.05
N ASN A 99 25.26 -9.38 -12.91
CA ASN A 99 24.41 -9.02 -11.78
C ASN A 99 24.33 -10.21 -10.82
N VAL A 100 24.43 -9.92 -9.53
CA VAL A 100 24.21 -10.93 -8.49
C VAL A 100 22.75 -11.35 -8.49
N VAL A 101 22.52 -12.66 -8.58
CA VAL A 101 21.19 -13.25 -8.40
C VAL A 101 21.38 -14.48 -7.52
N LEU A 102 20.79 -14.46 -6.35
CA LEU A 102 20.83 -15.58 -5.42
C LEU A 102 19.84 -16.67 -5.84
N THR A 103 20.14 -17.92 -5.45
CA THR A 103 19.18 -19.00 -5.61
C THR A 103 17.99 -18.82 -4.67
N ASP A 104 16.83 -19.41 -5.01
CA ASP A 104 15.64 -19.39 -4.17
C ASP A 104 15.94 -19.94 -2.76
N GLU A 105 16.74 -21.00 -2.68
CA GLU A 105 17.15 -21.60 -1.42
C GLU A 105 17.94 -20.62 -0.56
N ALA A 106 18.87 -19.87 -1.15
CA ALA A 106 19.65 -18.86 -0.43
C ALA A 106 18.74 -17.75 0.08
N ILE A 107 17.82 -17.25 -0.75
CA ILE A 107 16.85 -16.21 -0.35
C ILE A 107 15.97 -16.70 0.81
N LEU A 108 15.50 -17.95 0.77
CA LEU A 108 14.71 -18.53 1.86
C LEU A 108 15.52 -18.70 3.15
N GLU A 109 16.81 -18.99 3.05
CA GLU A 109 17.69 -19.03 4.22
C GLU A 109 17.89 -17.65 4.83
N LEU A 110 18.06 -16.61 4.00
CA LEU A 110 18.10 -15.22 4.46
C LEU A 110 16.79 -14.83 5.13
N GLN A 111 15.63 -15.17 4.53
CA GLN A 111 14.30 -14.91 5.11
C GLN A 111 14.19 -15.54 6.49
N LYS A 112 14.52 -16.82 6.60
CA LYS A 112 14.49 -17.54 7.89
C LYS A 112 15.34 -16.86 8.94
N LYS A 113 16.52 -16.37 8.57
CA LYS A 113 17.41 -15.66 9.47
C LYS A 113 16.84 -14.33 9.93
N LEU A 114 16.22 -13.57 9.04
CA LEU A 114 15.58 -12.30 9.42
C LEU A 114 14.31 -12.50 10.25
N MET A 115 13.57 -13.59 10.04
CA MET A 115 12.39 -13.93 10.84
C MET A 115 12.71 -14.10 12.34
N GLU A 116 13.96 -14.41 12.71
CA GLU A 116 14.41 -14.49 14.11
C GLU A 116 14.27 -13.15 14.85
N THR A 117 14.13 -12.03 14.11
CA THR A 117 13.89 -10.69 14.70
C THR A 117 12.45 -10.50 15.17
N GLY A 118 11.51 -11.35 14.74
CA GLY A 118 10.08 -11.19 14.96
C GLY A 118 9.39 -10.24 13.97
N CYS A 119 10.15 -9.57 13.09
CA CYS A 119 9.58 -8.69 12.09
C CYS A 119 9.00 -9.47 10.88
N PRO A 120 7.97 -8.95 10.22
CA PRO A 120 7.51 -9.49 8.94
C PRO A 120 8.59 -9.41 7.87
N VAL A 121 8.78 -10.49 7.13
CA VAL A 121 9.78 -10.59 6.07
C VAL A 121 9.15 -11.20 4.82
N ALA A 122 9.10 -10.43 3.73
CA ALA A 122 8.68 -10.87 2.41
C ALA A 122 9.88 -11.22 1.53
N THR A 123 9.65 -12.01 0.49
CA THR A 123 10.63 -12.33 -0.55
C THR A 123 9.99 -12.36 -1.93
N LEU A 124 10.80 -12.33 -2.98
CA LEU A 124 10.35 -12.50 -4.37
C LEU A 124 10.16 -13.97 -4.79
N VAL A 125 10.45 -14.94 -3.91
CA VAL A 125 10.26 -16.36 -4.17
C VAL A 125 8.77 -16.69 -4.18
N THR A 126 8.23 -17.04 -5.34
CA THR A 126 6.78 -17.17 -5.58
C THR A 126 6.06 -18.22 -4.73
N TYR A 127 6.78 -19.21 -4.22
CA TYR A 127 6.24 -20.24 -3.33
C TYR A 127 6.53 -19.99 -1.85
N SER A 128 7.14 -18.84 -1.54
CA SER A 128 7.37 -18.40 -0.16
C SER A 128 6.18 -17.57 0.34
N ASN A 129 5.85 -17.76 1.61
CA ASN A 129 4.94 -16.88 2.31
C ASN A 129 5.73 -15.80 3.05
N MET A 130 5.07 -14.68 3.34
CA MET A 130 5.63 -13.69 4.28
C MET A 130 5.86 -14.36 5.64
N GLY A 131 7.08 -14.27 6.15
CA GLY A 131 7.40 -14.72 7.50
C GLY A 131 6.89 -13.73 8.55
N ASN A 132 6.46 -14.21 9.71
CA ASN A 132 5.93 -13.40 10.83
C ASN A 132 4.79 -12.46 10.40
N TYR A 133 3.90 -12.93 9.52
CA TYR A 133 2.81 -12.14 8.92
C TYR A 133 1.74 -11.69 9.94
N GLU A 134 1.70 -12.30 11.13
CA GLU A 134 0.67 -12.05 12.15
C GLU A 134 0.62 -10.58 12.59
N SER A 135 1.75 -9.88 12.57
CA SER A 135 1.78 -8.44 12.88
C SER A 135 1.18 -7.59 11.77
N VAL A 136 1.26 -8.04 10.51
CA VAL A 136 0.58 -7.40 9.37
C VAL A 136 -0.91 -7.65 9.46
N ASP A 137 -1.35 -8.87 9.76
CA ASP A 137 -2.77 -9.18 9.98
C ASP A 137 -3.36 -8.32 11.09
N SER A 138 -2.68 -8.22 12.23
CA SER A 138 -3.11 -7.37 13.35
C SER A 138 -3.19 -5.89 12.94
N PHE A 139 -2.23 -5.40 12.18
CA PHE A 139 -2.25 -4.03 11.66
C PHE A 139 -3.47 -3.81 10.74
N LEU A 140 -3.75 -4.72 9.82
CA LEU A 140 -4.90 -4.65 8.91
C LEU A 140 -6.25 -4.73 9.66
N GLU A 141 -6.33 -5.57 10.71
CA GLU A 141 -7.50 -5.63 11.58
C GLU A 141 -7.75 -4.28 12.29
N ASN A 142 -6.71 -3.66 12.83
CA ASN A 142 -6.79 -2.34 13.45
C ASN A 142 -7.23 -1.27 12.45
N CYS A 143 -6.70 -1.28 11.23
CA CYS A 143 -7.13 -0.37 10.16
C CYS A 143 -8.62 -0.53 9.85
N THR A 144 -9.15 -1.76 9.80
CA THR A 144 -10.59 -2.01 9.58
C THR A 144 -11.45 -1.54 10.74
N ALA A 145 -10.90 -1.48 11.94
CA ALA A 145 -11.54 -0.91 13.13
C ALA A 145 -11.46 0.63 13.17
N GLY A 146 -10.77 1.27 12.22
CA GLY A 146 -10.55 2.71 12.19
C GLY A 146 -9.42 3.18 13.11
N GLU A 147 -8.61 2.26 13.62
CA GLU A 147 -7.46 2.57 14.45
C GLU A 147 -6.25 2.93 13.58
N ARG A 148 -5.44 3.88 14.06
CA ARG A 148 -4.19 4.25 13.41
C ARG A 148 -3.05 3.40 13.94
N GLY A 149 -2.14 3.00 13.05
CA GLY A 149 -0.97 2.24 13.42
C GLY A 149 0.05 2.22 12.28
N SER A 150 1.15 1.52 12.51
CA SER A 150 2.15 1.23 11.50
C SER A 150 2.71 -0.17 11.72
N VAL A 151 3.18 -0.79 10.65
CA VAL A 151 3.92 -2.04 10.70
C VAL A 151 5.10 -1.93 9.75
N VAL A 152 6.28 -2.35 10.20
CA VAL A 152 7.48 -2.41 9.37
C VAL A 152 7.55 -3.80 8.76
N VAL A 153 7.69 -3.85 7.43
CA VAL A 153 7.88 -5.09 6.66
C VAL A 153 9.23 -5.01 5.96
N TYR A 154 10.04 -6.03 6.10
CA TYR A 154 11.28 -6.15 5.34
C TYR A 154 11.06 -6.99 4.10
N GLU A 155 11.70 -6.61 3.00
CA GLU A 155 11.69 -7.37 1.75
C GLU A 155 13.11 -7.76 1.36
N ILE A 156 13.30 -9.03 0.97
CA ILE A 156 14.58 -9.53 0.45
C ILE A 156 14.47 -9.60 -1.07
N HIS A 157 15.33 -8.85 -1.74
CA HIS A 157 15.43 -8.80 -3.20
C HIS A 157 16.23 -9.99 -3.76
N SER A 158 16.15 -10.19 -5.07
CA SER A 158 16.81 -11.31 -5.76
C SER A 158 18.33 -11.28 -5.67
N ASP A 159 18.93 -10.14 -5.44
CA ASP A 159 20.37 -9.96 -5.23
C ASP A 159 20.79 -10.07 -3.75
N GLY A 160 19.83 -10.30 -2.85
CA GLY A 160 20.04 -10.35 -1.41
C GLY A 160 20.00 -8.98 -0.73
N GLY A 161 19.70 -7.91 -1.47
CA GLY A 161 19.43 -6.59 -0.89
C GLY A 161 18.19 -6.60 0.00
N ILE A 162 18.12 -5.69 0.97
CA ILE A 162 17.00 -5.56 1.90
C ILE A 162 16.33 -4.21 1.70
N GLY A 163 15.00 -4.25 1.51
CA GLY A 163 14.10 -3.11 1.58
C GLY A 163 13.32 -3.08 2.91
N ARG A 164 12.81 -1.90 3.23
CA ARG A 164 11.89 -1.67 4.35
C ARG A 164 10.75 -0.76 3.91
#